data_016250a7591810f63a9ffde7a67eb653
#
_entry.id   016250a7591810f63a9ffde7a67eb653
#
_cell.length_a   1.000
_cell.length_b   1.000
_cell.length_c   1.000
_cell.angle_alpha   90.00
_cell.angle_beta   90.00
_cell.angle_gamma   90.00
#
_symmetry.space_group_name_H-M   'P 1'
#
loop_
_entity.id
_entity.type
_entity.pdbx_description
1 polymer ?
#
loop_
_entity_poly.entity_id
_entity_poly.type
_entity_poly.pdbx_seq_one_letter_code
_entity_poly.pdbx_strand_id
1 'polypeptide(L)' 'MDNKMVNVVKRIQDIEAKANKGTASKEEMIELVALDENLRAYAHENNMGYFECLVKFREELRKEN' A
#
# COMPACT_ATOMS: atom_id res chain seq x y z
N MET A 1 -5.30 12.15 -10.34
CA MET A 1 -4.86 11.30 -9.23
C MET A 1 -4.69 9.86 -9.68
N ASP A 2 -3.71 9.18 -9.14
CA ASP A 2 -3.41 7.81 -9.54
C ASP A 2 -4.24 6.81 -8.72
N ASN A 3 -5.41 6.44 -9.25
CA ASN A 3 -6.31 5.50 -8.59
C ASN A 3 -5.68 4.12 -8.42
N LYS A 4 -4.75 3.76 -9.30
CA LYS A 4 -4.06 2.49 -9.20
C LYS A 4 -3.23 2.42 -7.91
N MET A 5 -2.51 3.51 -7.60
CA MET A 5 -1.68 3.54 -6.39
C MET A 5 -2.53 3.62 -5.12
N VAL A 6 -3.66 4.30 -5.18
CA VAL A 6 -4.61 4.31 -4.06
C VAL A 6 -5.07 2.90 -3.75
N ASN A 7 -5.39 2.11 -4.78
CA ASN A 7 -5.81 0.72 -4.60
C ASN A 7 -4.67 -0.16 -4.09
N VAL A 8 -3.44 0.09 -4.53
CA VAL A 8 -2.27 -0.63 -4.00
C VAL A 8 -2.15 -0.40 -2.50
N VAL A 9 -2.22 0.85 -2.05
CA VAL A 9 -2.11 1.18 -0.63
C VAL A 9 -3.27 0.58 0.16
N LYS A 10 -4.48 0.62 -0.39
CA LYS A 10 -5.64 0.00 0.27
C LYS A 10 -5.41 -1.50 0.49
N ARG A 11 -4.92 -2.19 -0.54
CA ARG A 11 -4.66 -3.63 -0.43
C ARG A 11 -3.54 -3.92 0.58
N ILE A 12 -2.50 -3.09 0.60
CA ILE A 12 -1.44 -3.22 1.59
C ILE A 12 -2.03 -3.15 3.00
N GLN A 13 -2.88 -2.16 3.26
CA GLN A 13 -3.51 -2.01 4.58
C GLN A 13 -4.37 -3.21 4.94
N ASP A 14 -5.12 -3.75 3.98
CA ASP A 14 -5.98 -4.91 4.23
C ASP A 14 -5.16 -6.13 4.63
N ILE A 15 -4.06 -6.39 3.92
CA ILE A 15 -3.21 -7.54 4.22
C ILE A 15 -2.47 -7.35 5.54
N GLU A 16 -1.98 -6.13 5.80
CA GLU A 16 -1.30 -5.83 7.06
C GLU A 16 -2.24 -6.05 8.25
N ALA A 17 -3.51 -5.66 8.12
CA ALA A 17 -4.49 -5.87 9.17
C ALA A 17 -4.67 -7.37 9.44
N LYS A 18 -4.75 -8.17 8.38
CA LYS A 18 -4.85 -9.63 8.52
C LYS A 18 -3.59 -10.23 9.14
N ALA A 19 -2.43 -9.74 8.72
CA ALA A 19 -1.15 -10.22 9.27
C ALA A 19 -1.06 -9.94 10.77
N ASN A 20 -1.50 -8.76 11.20
CA ASN A 20 -1.51 -8.38 12.61
C ASN A 20 -2.43 -9.28 13.44
N LYS A 21 -3.48 -9.81 12.82
CA LYS A 21 -4.40 -10.74 13.48
C LYS A 21 -3.97 -12.20 13.35
N GLY A 22 -2.89 -12.46 12.60
CA GLY A 22 -2.41 -13.79 12.34
C GLY A 22 -3.27 -14.57 11.35
N THR A 23 -4.05 -13.89 10.50
CA THR A 23 -4.97 -14.53 9.57
C THR A 23 -4.58 -14.35 8.10
N ALA A 24 -3.45 -13.70 7.81
CA ALA A 24 -2.98 -13.54 6.44
C ALA A 24 -2.48 -14.88 5.89
N SER A 25 -2.87 -15.20 4.65
CA SER A 25 -2.39 -16.40 3.99
C SER A 25 -0.97 -16.19 3.47
N LYS A 26 -0.32 -17.30 3.10
CA LYS A 26 1.00 -17.24 2.49
C LYS A 26 0.96 -16.43 1.19
N GLU A 27 -0.07 -16.65 0.37
CA GLU A 27 -0.25 -15.93 -0.89
C GLU A 27 -0.44 -14.44 -0.65
N GLU A 28 -1.18 -14.07 0.41
CA GLU A 28 -1.36 -12.67 0.75
C GLU A 28 -0.06 -12.02 1.18
N MET A 29 0.78 -12.73 1.93
CA MET A 29 2.08 -12.21 2.34
C MET A 29 2.99 -12.00 1.13
N ILE A 30 2.96 -12.89 0.16
CA ILE A 30 3.72 -12.74 -1.09
C ILE A 30 3.19 -11.53 -1.86
N GLU A 31 1.87 -11.39 -1.93
CA GLU A 31 1.24 -10.24 -2.57
C GLU A 31 1.67 -8.94 -1.91
N LEU A 32 1.75 -8.92 -0.58
CA LEU A 32 2.15 -7.73 0.17
C LEU A 32 3.56 -7.27 -0.23
N VAL A 33 4.50 -8.20 -0.39
CA VAL A 33 5.86 -7.87 -0.81
C VAL A 33 5.84 -7.22 -2.20
N ALA A 34 5.07 -7.78 -3.14
CA ALA A 34 4.97 -7.24 -4.48
C ALA A 34 4.34 -5.84 -4.49
N LEU A 35 3.30 -5.64 -3.69
CA LEU A 35 2.63 -4.34 -3.58
C LEU A 35 3.57 -3.29 -2.97
N ASP A 36 4.34 -3.68 -1.96
CA ASP A 36 5.30 -2.80 -1.32
C ASP A 36 6.37 -2.36 -2.31
N GLU A 37 6.85 -3.27 -3.15
CA GLU A 37 7.83 -2.93 -4.19
C GLU A 37 7.24 -1.95 -5.21
N ASN A 38 5.97 -2.13 -5.58
CA ASN A 38 5.29 -1.21 -6.49
C ASN A 38 5.22 0.20 -5.90
N LEU A 39 4.91 0.30 -4.61
CA LEU A 39 4.83 1.59 -3.95
C LEU A 39 6.20 2.26 -3.87
N ARG A 40 7.24 1.49 -3.57
CA ARG A 40 8.61 2.00 -3.52
C ARG A 40 9.07 2.52 -4.88
N ALA A 41 8.75 1.79 -5.95
CA ALA A 41 9.10 2.21 -7.31
C ALA A 41 8.40 3.51 -7.68
N TYR A 42 7.12 3.62 -7.34
CA TYR A 42 6.35 4.84 -7.59
C TYR A 42 6.96 6.03 -6.84
N ALA A 43 7.28 5.84 -5.56
CA ALA A 43 7.87 6.89 -4.75
C ALA A 43 9.20 7.36 -5.36
N HIS A 44 10.05 6.41 -5.77
CA HIS A 44 11.33 6.73 -6.38
C HIS A 44 11.15 7.53 -7.67
N GLU A 45 10.24 7.11 -8.54
CA GLU A 45 9.97 7.80 -9.81
C GLU A 45 9.44 9.21 -9.60
N ASN A 46 8.81 9.47 -8.48
CA ASN A 46 8.21 10.77 -8.18
C ASN A 46 9.04 11.58 -7.16
N ASN A 47 10.26 11.15 -6.90
CA ASN A 47 11.17 11.83 -5.96
C ASN A 47 10.56 12.01 -4.58
N MET A 48 9.85 10.99 -4.11
CA MET A 48 9.22 10.99 -2.79
C MET A 48 9.85 9.92 -1.91
N GLY A 49 9.85 10.17 -0.60
CA GLY A 49 10.20 9.12 0.35
C GLY A 49 9.08 8.08 0.41
N TYR A 50 9.40 6.85 0.78
CA TYR A 50 8.43 5.77 0.86
C TYR A 50 7.28 6.13 1.83
N PHE A 51 7.62 6.58 3.03
CA PHE A 51 6.60 6.93 4.03
C PHE A 51 5.78 8.14 3.59
N GLU A 52 6.40 9.10 2.96
CA GLU A 52 5.71 10.27 2.42
C GLU A 52 4.64 9.82 1.42
N CYS A 53 5.02 8.93 0.51
CA CYS A 53 4.12 8.38 -0.49
C CYS A 53 2.98 7.60 0.16
N LEU A 54 3.30 6.75 1.13
CA LEU A 54 2.32 5.95 1.85
C LEU A 54 1.28 6.82 2.56
N VAL A 55 1.74 7.86 3.25
CA VAL A 55 0.86 8.79 3.96
C VAL A 55 -0.05 9.52 2.99
N LYS A 56 0.49 9.97 1.86
CA LYS A 56 -0.28 10.66 0.84
C LYS A 56 -1.48 9.83 0.38
N PHE A 57 -1.24 8.57 0.05
CA PHE A 57 -2.32 7.72 -0.46
C PHE A 57 -3.27 7.25 0.64
N ARG A 58 -2.79 7.12 1.87
CA ARG A 58 -3.68 6.85 3.01
C ARG A 58 -4.66 8.00 3.23
N GLU A 59 -4.20 9.23 3.09
CA GLU A 59 -5.07 10.40 3.22
C GLU A 59 -6.12 10.43 2.12
N GLU A 60 -5.75 10.04 0.90
CA GLU A 60 -6.71 9.97 -0.19
C GLU A 60 -7.79 8.92 0.08
N LEU A 61 -7.41 7.76 0.62
CA LEU A 61 -8.37 6.73 1.00
C LEU A 61 -9.34 7.25 2.07
N ARG A 62 -8.81 8.01 3.01
CA ARG A 62 -9.64 8.59 4.09
C ARG A 62 -10.67 9.57 3.54
N LYS A 63 -10.32 10.32 2.51
CA LYS A 63 -11.23 11.28 1.89
C LYS A 63 -12.36 10.59 1.13
N GLU A 64 -12.14 9.40 0.63
CA GLU A 64 -13.14 8.65 -0.14
C GLU A 64 -14.20 8.01 0.76
N ASN A 65 -13.95 7.95 2.03
CA ASN A 65 -14.90 7.45 3.00
C ASN A 65 -15.67 8.61 3.63
#